data_9857833005c5946dabf8a7ec350d9c51
#
_entry.id   9857833005c5946dabf8a7ec350d9c51
#
_cell.length_a   1.000
_cell.length_b   1.000
_cell.length_c   1.000
_cell.angle_alpha   90.00
_cell.angle_beta   90.00
_cell.angle_gamma   90.00
#
_symmetry.space_group_name_H-M   'P 1'
#
loop_
_entity.id
_entity.type
_entity.pdbx_description
1 polymer ?
#
loop_
_entity_poly.entity_id
_entity_poly.type
_entity_poly.pdbx_seq_one_letter_code
_entity_poly.pdbx_strand_id
1 'polypeptide(L)'
;MCVWGGVLKKWYQFRLNALSIKTGIFIPINTFGKGLALPHYGTIIVNESARFGDYCVIQSGVNVSANVHGGSYVYLAPGAKINENLTIADHVIVGSNCVVTHSVEYEGCTVAGVPAKKISDKGFYR
;
A
#
# COMPACT_ATOMS: atom_id res chain seq x y z
N MET A 1 -8.60 29.38 5.64
CA MET A 1 -8.18 28.11 6.25
C MET A 1 -8.33 28.17 7.76
N CYS A 2 -8.87 27.11 8.34
CA CYS A 2 -9.08 27.04 9.77
C CYS A 2 -7.77 26.70 10.49
N VAL A 3 -7.42 27.50 11.52
CA VAL A 3 -6.24 27.26 12.36
C VAL A 3 -6.31 25.90 13.04
N TRP A 4 -7.52 25.49 13.41
CA TRP A 4 -7.75 24.21 14.05
C TRP A 4 -7.39 23.01 13.19
N GLY A 5 -7.55 23.10 11.86
CA GLY A 5 -7.19 22.03 10.96
C GLY A 5 -5.71 21.70 10.99
N GLY A 6 -4.85 22.73 11.09
CA GLY A 6 -3.40 22.52 11.21
C GLY A 6 -3.00 21.88 12.53
N VAL A 7 -3.63 22.30 13.62
CA VAL A 7 -3.37 21.74 14.96
C VAL A 7 -3.82 20.28 15.02
N LEU A 8 -5.01 19.96 14.52
CA LEU A 8 -5.52 18.60 14.49
C LEU A 8 -4.62 17.69 13.64
N LYS A 9 -4.16 18.17 12.49
CA LYS A 9 -3.26 17.39 11.62
C LYS A 9 -1.96 17.04 12.35
N LYS A 10 -1.36 17.99 13.03
CA LYS A 10 -0.13 17.75 13.80
C LYS A 10 -0.34 16.76 14.93
N TRP A 11 -1.48 16.84 15.61
CA TRP A 11 -1.83 15.94 16.69
C TRP A 11 -2.01 14.50 16.19
N TYR A 12 -2.74 14.33 15.09
CA TYR A 12 -2.91 13.02 14.45
C TYR A 12 -1.57 12.46 13.99
N GLN A 13 -0.71 13.30 13.41
CA GLN A 13 0.62 12.86 12.98
C GLN A 13 1.44 12.37 14.15
N PHE A 14 1.41 13.05 15.28
CA PHE A 14 2.10 12.62 16.50
C PHE A 14 1.57 11.27 16.98
N ARG A 15 0.26 11.10 17.02
CA ARG A 15 -0.37 9.85 17.44
C ARG A 15 -0.03 8.72 16.50
N LEU A 16 -0.06 8.99 15.20
CA LEU A 16 0.29 8.00 14.18
C LEU A 16 1.74 7.55 14.33
N ASN A 17 2.66 8.47 14.53
CA ASN A 17 4.07 8.14 14.74
C ASN A 17 4.28 7.27 15.97
N ALA A 18 3.62 7.61 17.07
CA ALA A 18 3.72 6.82 18.30
C ALA A 18 3.21 5.40 18.12
N LEU A 19 2.08 5.23 17.42
CA LEU A 19 1.53 3.91 17.11
C LEU A 19 2.42 3.14 16.16
N SER A 20 3.00 3.80 15.19
CA SER A 20 3.91 3.18 14.22
C SER A 20 5.15 2.60 14.89
N ILE A 21 5.74 3.34 15.81
CA ILE A 21 6.90 2.85 16.58
C ILE A 21 6.51 1.64 17.41
N LYS A 22 5.33 1.67 18.03
CA LYS A 22 4.85 0.61 18.91
C LYS A 22 4.47 -0.67 18.16
N THR A 23 3.87 -0.54 16.99
CA THR A 23 3.30 -1.67 16.26
C THR A 23 4.18 -2.19 15.13
N GLY A 24 5.14 -1.40 14.66
CA GLY A 24 5.93 -1.71 13.46
C GLY A 24 5.17 -1.46 12.15
N ILE A 25 3.98 -0.88 12.24
CA ILE A 25 3.16 -0.55 11.07
C ILE A 25 3.28 0.94 10.81
N PHE A 26 3.91 1.30 9.69
CA PHE A 26 4.11 2.69 9.30
C PHE A 26 3.35 2.97 8.00
N ILE A 27 2.15 3.53 8.14
CA ILE A 27 1.29 3.93 7.03
C ILE A 27 0.93 5.40 7.24
N PRO A 28 1.56 6.32 6.49
CA PRO A 28 1.31 7.75 6.64
C PRO A 28 -0.13 8.14 6.27
N ILE A 29 -0.55 9.28 6.77
CA ILE A 29 -1.87 9.85 6.49
C ILE A 29 -2.03 10.09 4.99
N ASN A 30 -3.23 9.82 4.46
CA ASN A 30 -3.61 10.09 3.07
C ASN A 30 -2.87 9.25 2.02
N THR A 31 -2.27 8.12 2.42
CA THR A 31 -1.66 7.21 1.46
C THR A 31 -2.66 6.23 0.86
N PHE A 32 -3.72 5.91 1.59
CA PHE A 32 -4.79 5.01 1.13
C PHE A 32 -6.14 5.67 1.25
N GLY A 33 -7.05 5.28 0.38
CA GLY A 33 -8.45 5.68 0.45
C GLY A 33 -9.20 4.93 1.55
N LYS A 34 -10.52 4.98 1.51
CA LYS A 34 -11.36 4.33 2.52
C LYS A 34 -11.30 2.81 2.41
N GLY A 35 -11.64 2.13 3.50
CA GLY A 35 -11.80 0.68 3.51
C GLY A 35 -10.49 -0.11 3.47
N LEU A 36 -9.36 0.50 3.81
CA LEU A 36 -8.08 -0.21 3.91
C LEU A 36 -8.19 -1.32 4.97
N ALA A 37 -7.79 -2.53 4.61
CA ALA A 37 -7.77 -3.66 5.51
C ALA A 37 -6.35 -4.12 5.82
N LEU A 38 -6.09 -4.37 7.10
CA LEU A 38 -4.82 -4.91 7.61
C LEU A 38 -5.16 -6.20 8.36
N PRO A 39 -5.32 -7.34 7.64
CA PRO A 39 -5.80 -8.56 8.28
C PRO A 39 -4.90 -9.10 9.38
N HIS A 40 -3.61 -8.83 9.31
CA HIS A 40 -2.63 -9.30 10.29
C HIS A 40 -1.70 -8.17 10.70
N TYR A 41 -1.19 -8.21 11.92
CA TYR A 41 -0.16 -7.29 12.35
C TYR A 41 1.23 -7.81 11.96
N GLY A 42 2.20 -6.92 11.98
CA GLY A 42 3.57 -7.20 11.56
C GLY A 42 4.17 -5.93 11.01
N THR A 43 5.39 -6.00 10.50
CA THR A 43 6.05 -4.81 9.96
C THR A 43 5.47 -4.46 8.59
N ILE A 44 4.97 -3.23 8.47
CA ILE A 44 4.47 -2.68 7.20
C ILE A 44 5.05 -1.27 7.08
N ILE A 45 5.67 -0.98 5.94
CA ILE A 45 6.26 0.33 5.68
C ILE A 45 5.74 0.88 4.37
N VAL A 46 5.11 2.04 4.42
CA VAL A 46 4.59 2.74 3.25
C VAL A 46 5.18 4.15 3.23
N ASN A 47 5.77 4.53 2.10
CA ASN A 47 6.32 5.88 1.95
C ASN A 47 5.19 6.91 1.90
N GLU A 48 5.42 8.08 2.48
CA GLU A 48 4.42 9.15 2.56
C GLU A 48 3.96 9.69 1.21
N SER A 49 4.75 9.51 0.16
CA SER A 49 4.40 9.93 -1.20
C SER A 49 3.53 8.91 -1.95
N ALA A 50 3.35 7.72 -1.40
CA ALA A 50 2.50 6.71 -2.03
C ALA A 50 1.02 7.12 -1.99
N ARG A 51 0.28 6.74 -3.02
CA ARG A 51 -1.16 7.00 -3.10
C ARG A 51 -1.85 5.79 -3.69
N PHE A 52 -2.79 5.24 -2.94
CA PHE A 52 -3.62 4.11 -3.36
C PHE A 52 -5.09 4.48 -3.27
N GLY A 53 -5.91 3.78 -4.02
CA GLY A 53 -7.35 3.99 -3.99
C GLY A 53 -8.04 3.33 -2.79
N ASP A 54 -9.31 3.00 -2.97
CA ASP A 54 -10.16 2.48 -1.89
C ASP A 54 -10.12 0.95 -1.81
N TYR A 55 -10.45 0.43 -0.65
CA TYR A 55 -10.63 -1.01 -0.39
C TYR A 55 -9.41 -1.87 -0.70
N CYS A 56 -8.23 -1.33 -0.48
CA CYS A 56 -6.99 -2.08 -0.60
C CYS A 56 -6.76 -2.98 0.62
N VAL A 57 -5.96 -4.02 0.43
CA VAL A 57 -5.55 -4.93 1.51
C VAL A 57 -4.03 -4.99 1.54
N ILE A 58 -3.44 -4.83 2.72
CA ILE A 58 -2.00 -4.94 2.92
C ILE A 58 -1.73 -6.01 3.97
N GLN A 59 -0.89 -6.96 3.62
CA GLN A 59 -0.44 -8.00 4.54
C GLN A 59 0.89 -7.62 5.20
N SER A 60 1.32 -8.41 6.16
CA SER A 60 2.56 -8.15 6.90
C SER A 60 3.79 -8.25 6.01
N GLY A 61 4.81 -7.48 6.35
CA GLY A 61 6.09 -7.49 5.62
C GLY A 61 6.10 -6.70 4.32
N VAL A 62 5.00 -6.03 3.99
CA VAL A 62 4.91 -5.22 2.76
C VAL A 62 5.72 -3.94 2.91
N ASN A 63 6.42 -3.57 1.85
CA ASN A 63 7.17 -2.33 1.77
C ASN A 63 6.81 -1.62 0.47
N VAL A 64 6.29 -0.40 0.59
CA VAL A 64 5.93 0.45 -0.56
C VAL A 64 6.86 1.65 -0.58
N SER A 65 7.63 1.77 -1.64
CA SER A 65 8.61 2.83 -1.81
C SER A 65 7.96 4.15 -2.27
N ALA A 66 8.80 5.14 -2.55
CA ALA A 66 8.35 6.48 -2.88
C ALA A 66 7.64 6.54 -4.23
N ASN A 67 6.68 7.45 -4.32
CA ASN A 67 6.02 7.81 -5.58
C ASN A 67 5.36 6.63 -6.30
N VAL A 68 4.71 5.76 -5.52
CA VAL A 68 3.92 4.65 -6.03
C VAL A 68 2.45 5.07 -6.08
N HIS A 69 1.81 4.88 -7.23
CA HIS A 69 0.39 5.18 -7.41
C HIS A 69 -0.36 3.89 -7.71
N GLY A 70 -1.17 3.46 -6.76
CA GLY A 70 -1.99 2.27 -6.91
C GLY A 70 -3.46 2.61 -7.08
N GLY A 71 -4.20 1.73 -7.71
CA GLY A 71 -5.64 1.86 -7.86
C GLY A 71 -6.40 1.35 -6.64
N SER A 72 -7.69 1.14 -6.82
CA SER A 72 -8.59 0.58 -5.82
C SER A 72 -8.55 -0.95 -5.86
N TYR A 73 -8.92 -1.58 -4.73
CA TYR A 73 -8.97 -3.04 -4.61
C TYR A 73 -7.63 -3.71 -4.91
N VAL A 74 -6.53 -3.06 -4.58
CA VAL A 74 -5.20 -3.66 -4.73
C VAL A 74 -4.90 -4.53 -3.51
N TYR A 75 -4.45 -5.74 -3.76
CA TYR A 75 -4.07 -6.68 -2.71
C TYR A 75 -2.57 -6.86 -2.70
N LEU A 76 -1.93 -6.45 -1.60
CA LEU A 76 -0.49 -6.60 -1.41
C LEU A 76 -0.25 -7.77 -0.46
N ALA A 77 0.19 -8.89 -1.01
CA ALA A 77 0.39 -10.15 -0.27
C ALA A 77 1.60 -10.05 0.67
N PRO A 78 1.73 -10.97 1.65
CA PRO A 78 2.80 -10.90 2.64
C PRO A 78 4.19 -10.81 2.02
N GLY A 79 4.97 -9.87 2.51
CA GLY A 79 6.36 -9.69 2.08
C GLY A 79 6.56 -9.03 0.73
N ALA A 80 5.51 -8.56 0.07
CA ALA A 80 5.64 -7.88 -1.22
C ALA A 80 6.44 -6.58 -1.10
N LYS A 81 7.29 -6.32 -2.06
CA LYS A 81 8.11 -5.11 -2.15
C LYS A 81 7.77 -4.37 -3.42
N ILE A 82 7.39 -3.11 -3.28
CA ILE A 82 7.03 -2.25 -4.42
C ILE A 82 8.09 -1.17 -4.56
N ASN A 83 8.81 -1.21 -5.66
CA ASN A 83 9.86 -0.22 -5.93
C ASN A 83 9.25 1.15 -6.26
N GLU A 84 10.11 2.14 -6.32
CA GLU A 84 9.69 3.54 -6.51
C GLU A 84 9.26 3.86 -7.92
N ASN A 85 8.47 4.92 -8.06
CA ASN A 85 8.05 5.50 -9.34
C ASN A 85 7.25 4.54 -10.22
N LEU A 86 6.29 3.85 -9.60
CA LEU A 86 5.47 2.84 -10.28
C LEU A 86 3.99 3.19 -10.20
N THR A 87 3.24 2.62 -11.14
CA THR A 87 1.78 2.64 -11.11
C THR A 87 1.26 1.20 -11.07
N ILE A 88 0.23 0.95 -10.25
CA ILE A 88 -0.44 -0.34 -10.13
C ILE A 88 -1.92 -0.14 -10.44
N ALA A 89 -2.43 -0.89 -11.41
CA ALA A 89 -3.83 -0.77 -11.83
C ALA A 89 -4.81 -1.27 -10.76
N ASP A 90 -6.09 -1.01 -10.95
CA ASP A 90 -7.14 -1.51 -10.06
C ASP A 90 -7.22 -3.03 -10.06
N HIS A 91 -7.69 -3.59 -8.97
CA HIS A 91 -7.94 -5.03 -8.81
C HIS A 91 -6.71 -5.92 -9.02
N VAL A 92 -5.51 -5.39 -8.84
CA VAL A 92 -4.26 -6.15 -8.99
C VAL A 92 -3.93 -6.87 -7.69
N ILE A 93 -3.52 -8.13 -7.82
CA ILE A 93 -2.95 -8.91 -6.73
C ILE A 93 -1.42 -8.93 -6.90
N VAL A 94 -0.72 -8.42 -5.90
CA VAL A 94 0.73 -8.50 -5.84
C VAL A 94 1.10 -9.68 -4.96
N GLY A 95 1.74 -10.68 -5.53
CA GLY A 95 2.03 -11.94 -4.86
C GLY A 95 2.99 -11.85 -3.69
N SER A 96 3.05 -12.91 -2.89
CA SER A 96 3.90 -12.96 -1.71
C SER A 96 5.38 -12.91 -2.08
N ASN A 97 6.15 -12.14 -1.31
CA ASN A 97 7.60 -12.02 -1.44
C ASN A 97 8.08 -11.63 -2.84
N CYS A 98 7.22 -11.03 -3.64
CA CYS A 98 7.63 -10.55 -4.95
C CYS A 98 8.21 -9.13 -4.87
N VAL A 99 8.97 -8.76 -5.90
CA VAL A 99 9.52 -7.42 -6.03
C VAL A 99 9.00 -6.82 -7.33
N VAL A 100 8.14 -5.82 -7.20
CA VAL A 100 7.57 -5.11 -8.35
C VAL A 100 8.57 -4.03 -8.77
N THR A 101 9.15 -4.19 -9.95
CA THR A 101 10.18 -3.28 -10.48
C THR A 101 9.67 -2.41 -11.63
N HIS A 102 8.53 -2.77 -12.20
CA HIS A 102 7.90 -2.05 -13.31
C HIS A 102 6.41 -1.86 -13.02
N SER A 103 5.82 -0.84 -13.62
CA SER A 103 4.40 -0.57 -13.46
C SER A 103 3.54 -1.73 -13.93
N VAL A 104 2.45 -1.97 -13.22
CA VAL A 104 1.47 -3.02 -13.54
C VAL A 104 0.23 -2.32 -14.06
N GLU A 105 0.09 -2.30 -15.37
CA GLU A 105 -0.96 -1.54 -16.05
C GLU A 105 -2.19 -2.39 -16.41
N TYR A 106 -2.12 -3.70 -16.21
CA TYR A 106 -3.22 -4.60 -16.49
C TYR A 106 -4.15 -4.69 -15.29
N GLU A 107 -5.35 -4.20 -15.43
CA GLU A 107 -6.37 -4.28 -14.39
C GLU A 107 -6.80 -5.73 -14.16
N GLY A 108 -7.04 -6.09 -12.90
CA GLY A 108 -7.58 -7.41 -12.57
C GLY A 108 -6.65 -8.58 -12.86
N CYS A 109 -5.36 -8.44 -12.56
CA CYS A 109 -4.39 -9.50 -12.76
C CYS A 109 -3.62 -9.82 -11.48
N THR A 110 -2.87 -10.92 -11.51
CA THR A 110 -1.92 -11.29 -10.46
C THR A 110 -0.50 -11.21 -11.01
N VAL A 111 0.37 -10.53 -10.27
CA VAL A 111 1.81 -10.49 -10.57
C VAL A 111 2.58 -11.16 -9.44
N ALA A 112 3.68 -11.82 -9.77
CA ALA A 112 4.53 -12.50 -8.80
C ALA A 112 5.94 -12.69 -9.32
N GLY A 113 6.86 -13.01 -8.42
CA GLY A 113 8.26 -13.28 -8.73
C GLY A 113 9.18 -12.09 -8.48
N VAL A 114 10.46 -12.29 -8.76
CA VAL A 114 11.52 -11.28 -8.63
C VAL A 114 12.33 -11.29 -9.93
N PRO A 115 12.14 -10.33 -10.85
CA PRO A 115 11.14 -9.26 -10.82
C PRO A 115 9.72 -9.78 -11.05
N ALA A 116 8.73 -9.08 -10.51
CA ALA A 116 7.34 -9.48 -10.64
C ALA A 116 6.86 -9.40 -12.09
N LYS A 117 6.15 -10.44 -12.50
CA LYS A 117 5.54 -10.54 -13.83
C LYS A 117 4.12 -11.05 -13.69
N LYS A 118 3.28 -10.71 -14.67
CA LYS A 118 1.92 -11.21 -14.71
C LYS A 118 1.91 -12.73 -14.86
N ILE A 119 1.25 -13.40 -13.92
CA ILE A 119 1.13 -14.85 -13.92
C ILE A 119 -0.29 -15.36 -14.13
N SER A 120 -1.29 -14.48 -13.98
CA SER A 120 -2.69 -14.87 -14.04
C SER A 120 -3.57 -13.65 -14.34
N ASP A 121 -4.74 -13.90 -14.92
CA ASP A 121 -5.77 -12.89 -15.11
C ASP A 121 -6.72 -12.79 -13.92
N LYS A 122 -6.37 -13.39 -12.79
CA LYS A 122 -7.16 -13.35 -11.57
C LYS A 122 -6.88 -12.06 -10.80
N GLY A 123 -7.92 -11.28 -10.56
CA GLY A 123 -7.85 -10.05 -9.79
C GLY A 123 -8.48 -10.19 -8.41
N PHE A 124 -8.36 -9.14 -7.62
CA PHE A 124 -8.93 -9.06 -6.29
C PHE A 124 -10.23 -8.26 -6.32
N TYR A 125 -11.30 -8.88 -5.86
CA TYR A 125 -12.65 -8.28 -5.75
C TYR A 125 -13.20 -8.58 -4.36
N ARG A 126 -13.54 -7.53 -3.65
CA ARG A 126 -13.94 -7.61 -2.26
C ARG A 126 -15.45 -7.50 -2.11
#